data_1ef2cb55e24b1c392f9ad0456f7b34f1
#
_entry.id   1ef2cb55e24b1c392f9ad0456f7b34f1
#
_cell.length_a   1.000
_cell.length_b   1.000
_cell.length_c   1.000
_cell.angle_alpha   90.00
_cell.angle_beta   90.00
_cell.angle_gamma   90.00
#
_symmetry.space_group_name_H-M   'P 1'
#
loop_
_entity.id
_entity.type
_entity.pdbx_description
1 polymer ?
#
loop_
_entity_poly.entity_id
_entity_poly.type
_entity_poly.pdbx_seq_one_letter_code
_entity_poly.pdbx_strand_id
1 'polypeptide(L)'
;YRSSRGLGDVYKRQISYGNISYAYRLNNRGHTLHFGLKYINYGDFSGYDELGNYTGEFTGNEGCFSTSFSLKLRSFPIYLGTSVKIISSRLEQYNSYALATDIGAFYYDDLNDLNISLVLRNIGYQIKPYNEVRESFPVEINLGISQRLQNAPINWHLTFENLQKWPIGFSNPSRITTDLDGNITEEKTGVLSELLRHVIIGVELFPKSFFNMQLGYSFRRGDELRILEQRNFSGLSFGFGIRFNKIKLNYSHSRFSSAQNINYIGLQMNLN
;
A
#
# COMPACT_ATOMS: atom_id res chain seq x y z
N TYR A 1 -18.38 -31.56 -30.47
CA TYR A 1 -17.61 -30.35 -30.14
C TYR A 1 -18.49 -29.42 -29.31
N ARG A 2 -18.41 -29.49 -28.01
CA ARG A 2 -18.95 -28.43 -27.13
C ARG A 2 -17.83 -27.42 -26.88
N SER A 3 -17.87 -26.29 -27.57
CA SER A 3 -17.03 -25.14 -27.28
C SER A 3 -17.36 -24.64 -25.88
N SER A 4 -16.38 -24.65 -24.99
CA SER A 4 -16.46 -24.05 -23.66
C SER A 4 -16.59 -22.51 -23.81
N ARG A 5 -17.82 -22.01 -23.85
CA ARG A 5 -18.13 -20.58 -23.66
C ARG A 5 -18.17 -20.31 -22.15
N GLY A 6 -17.05 -20.10 -21.52
CA GLY A 6 -17.00 -19.90 -20.08
C GLY A 6 -15.83 -19.05 -19.58
N LEU A 7 -15.01 -18.50 -20.46
CA LEU A 7 -13.83 -17.71 -20.07
C LEU A 7 -13.91 -16.21 -20.43
N GLY A 8 -15.08 -15.74 -20.90
CA GLY A 8 -15.26 -14.34 -21.33
C GLY A 8 -15.61 -13.32 -20.26
N ASP A 9 -16.11 -13.73 -19.10
CA ASP A 9 -16.67 -12.79 -18.12
C ASP A 9 -15.76 -12.45 -16.92
N VAL A 10 -14.57 -13.01 -16.83
CA VAL A 10 -13.63 -12.76 -15.70
C VAL A 10 -12.97 -11.37 -15.80
N TYR A 11 -13.04 -10.69 -16.93
CA TYR A 11 -12.33 -9.43 -17.17
C TYR A 11 -13.10 -8.15 -16.79
N LYS A 12 -14.33 -8.22 -16.31
CA LYS A 12 -15.15 -7.01 -16.04
C LYS A 12 -15.04 -6.40 -14.64
N ARG A 13 -14.32 -7.03 -13.71
CA ARG A 13 -14.23 -6.53 -12.33
C ARG A 13 -12.91 -5.82 -12.11
N GLN A 14 -12.82 -4.56 -12.55
CA GLN A 14 -11.65 -3.72 -12.26
C GLN A 14 -11.91 -2.90 -11.01
N ILE A 15 -11.15 -3.17 -9.94
CA ILE A 15 -11.07 -2.27 -8.79
C ILE A 15 -10.41 -0.99 -9.25
N SER A 16 -11.06 0.14 -9.05
CA SER A 16 -10.52 1.46 -9.34
C SER A 16 -10.20 2.20 -8.05
N TYR A 17 -9.06 2.86 -8.03
CA TYR A 17 -8.58 3.67 -6.92
C TYR A 17 -8.26 5.07 -7.41
N GLY A 18 -8.75 6.07 -6.69
CA GLY A 18 -8.46 7.47 -6.94
C GLY A 18 -7.99 8.19 -5.68
N ASN A 19 -7.08 9.13 -5.86
CA ASN A 19 -6.64 9.97 -4.76
C ASN A 19 -6.39 11.41 -5.25
N ILE A 20 -6.82 12.39 -4.46
CA ILE A 20 -6.52 13.81 -4.66
C ILE A 20 -5.98 14.34 -3.35
N SER A 21 -4.91 15.14 -3.39
CA SER A 21 -4.38 15.76 -2.20
C SER A 21 -3.84 17.15 -2.45
N TYR A 22 -3.87 17.97 -1.41
CA TYR A 22 -3.37 19.34 -1.43
C TYR A 22 -2.58 19.63 -0.16
N ALA A 23 -1.35 20.13 -0.32
CA ALA A 23 -0.49 20.54 0.78
C ALA A 23 -0.31 22.05 0.77
N TYR A 24 -0.58 22.69 1.90
CA TYR A 24 -0.44 24.13 2.10
C TYR A 24 0.61 24.43 3.16
N ARG A 25 1.61 25.21 2.80
CA ARG A 25 2.64 25.66 3.73
C ARG A 25 2.14 26.84 4.54
N LEU A 26 1.99 26.67 5.87
CA LEU A 26 1.44 27.69 6.77
C LEU A 26 2.41 28.84 7.04
N ASN A 27 3.70 28.54 7.10
CA ASN A 27 4.72 29.54 7.43
C ASN A 27 6.12 29.14 6.93
N ASN A 28 7.06 30.10 7.01
CA ASN A 28 8.46 29.88 6.63
C ASN A 28 9.22 28.90 7.53
N ARG A 29 8.63 28.49 8.67
CA ARG A 29 9.22 27.49 9.59
C ARG A 29 9.01 26.06 9.15
N GLY A 30 8.30 25.82 8.03
CA GLY A 30 8.05 24.49 7.49
C GLY A 30 6.82 23.79 8.09
N HIS A 31 5.93 24.51 8.77
CA HIS A 31 4.66 23.94 9.18
C HIS A 31 3.75 23.78 7.94
N THR A 32 3.14 22.65 7.81
CA THR A 32 2.34 22.31 6.63
C THR A 32 1.01 21.68 7.05
N LEU A 33 -0.06 22.11 6.41
CA LEU A 33 -1.35 21.44 6.41
C LEU A 33 -1.47 20.63 5.11
N HIS A 34 -2.05 19.45 5.23
CA HIS A 34 -2.32 18.59 4.09
C HIS A 34 -3.74 18.04 4.18
N PHE A 35 -4.46 18.10 3.06
CA PHE A 35 -5.78 17.53 2.89
C PHE A 35 -5.71 16.44 1.83
N GLY A 36 -6.34 15.32 2.09
CA GLY A 36 -6.38 14.19 1.18
C GLY A 36 -7.77 13.59 1.08
N LEU A 37 -8.15 13.21 -0.11
CA LEU A 37 -9.35 12.43 -0.41
C LEU A 37 -8.93 11.19 -1.18
N LYS A 38 -9.31 10.02 -0.68
CA LYS A 38 -9.11 8.72 -1.34
C LYS A 38 -10.45 8.08 -1.59
N TYR A 39 -10.57 7.41 -2.72
CA TYR A 39 -11.76 6.68 -3.11
C TYR A 39 -11.40 5.37 -3.76
N ILE A 40 -12.09 4.31 -3.37
CA ILE A 40 -11.96 2.96 -3.94
C ILE A 40 -13.34 2.53 -4.41
N ASN A 41 -13.41 2.00 -5.63
CA ASN A 41 -14.58 1.33 -6.16
C ASN A 41 -14.19 -0.10 -6.50
N TYR A 42 -14.91 -1.04 -5.91
CA TYR A 42 -14.67 -2.48 -6.11
C TYR A 42 -15.37 -3.06 -7.36
N GLY A 43 -16.10 -2.22 -8.09
CA GLY A 43 -16.92 -2.64 -9.24
C GLY A 43 -18.21 -3.31 -8.81
N ASP A 44 -18.85 -3.97 -9.76
CA ASP A 44 -20.13 -4.62 -9.56
C ASP A 44 -19.97 -6.11 -9.23
N PHE A 45 -20.72 -6.59 -8.26
CA PHE A 45 -20.75 -7.98 -7.82
C PHE A 45 -22.12 -8.57 -8.14
N SER A 46 -22.16 -9.81 -8.63
CA SER A 46 -23.39 -10.55 -8.80
C SER A 46 -23.83 -11.14 -7.47
N GLY A 47 -25.03 -10.81 -7.03
CA GLY A 47 -25.65 -11.36 -5.84
C GLY A 47 -26.33 -12.68 -6.13
N TYR A 48 -26.27 -13.60 -5.17
CA TYR A 48 -26.96 -14.89 -5.20
C TYR A 48 -27.57 -15.17 -3.83
N ASP A 49 -28.76 -15.78 -3.82
CA ASP A 49 -29.37 -16.27 -2.59
C ASP A 49 -28.75 -17.59 -2.12
N GLU A 50 -29.17 -18.09 -0.97
CA GLU A 50 -28.70 -19.37 -0.38
C GLU A 50 -28.97 -20.57 -1.28
N LEU A 51 -29.90 -20.47 -2.22
CA LEU A 51 -30.28 -21.52 -3.18
C LEU A 51 -29.50 -21.37 -4.53
N GLY A 52 -28.65 -20.32 -4.64
CA GLY A 52 -27.88 -20.07 -5.84
C GLY A 52 -28.66 -19.31 -6.95
N ASN A 53 -29.84 -18.76 -6.65
CA ASN A 53 -30.56 -17.93 -7.61
C ASN A 53 -29.97 -16.52 -7.65
N TYR A 54 -29.87 -15.95 -8.83
CA TYR A 54 -29.38 -14.60 -9.02
C TYR A 54 -30.35 -13.57 -8.43
N THR A 55 -29.84 -12.72 -7.51
CA THR A 55 -30.64 -11.71 -6.80
C THR A 55 -30.40 -10.28 -7.30
N GLY A 56 -29.50 -10.08 -8.27
CA GLY A 56 -29.16 -8.78 -8.82
C GLY A 56 -27.68 -8.47 -8.73
N GLU A 57 -27.32 -7.22 -9.03
CA GLU A 57 -25.95 -6.71 -8.89
C GLU A 57 -25.87 -5.75 -7.71
N PHE A 58 -24.76 -5.76 -6.99
CA PHE A 58 -24.43 -4.77 -5.96
C PHE A 58 -23.02 -4.25 -6.14
N THR A 59 -22.74 -3.09 -5.59
CA THR A 59 -21.42 -2.45 -5.65
C THR A 59 -20.87 -2.20 -4.26
N GLY A 60 -19.53 -2.19 -4.16
CA GLY A 60 -18.81 -1.79 -2.97
C GLY A 60 -17.95 -0.57 -3.25
N ASN A 61 -17.94 0.39 -2.33
CA ASN A 61 -17.07 1.55 -2.42
C ASN A 61 -16.62 2.05 -1.05
N GLU A 62 -15.44 2.67 -1.04
CA GLU A 62 -14.86 3.26 0.16
C GLU A 62 -14.34 4.66 -0.12
N GLY A 63 -14.55 5.55 0.83
CA GLY A 63 -14.02 6.91 0.82
C GLY A 63 -13.24 7.19 2.10
N CYS A 64 -12.12 7.90 1.97
CA CYS A 64 -11.35 8.36 3.12
C CYS A 64 -10.98 9.82 2.92
N PHE A 65 -11.46 10.68 3.82
CA PHE A 65 -11.00 12.06 3.93
C PHE A 65 -9.96 12.14 5.05
N SER A 66 -8.84 12.82 4.79
CA SER A 66 -7.76 12.99 5.75
C SER A 66 -7.32 14.45 5.84
N THR A 67 -7.07 14.89 7.07
CA THR A 67 -6.43 16.17 7.36
C THR A 67 -5.17 15.90 8.16
N SER A 68 -4.04 16.44 7.72
CA SER A 68 -2.74 16.22 8.37
C SER A 68 -2.07 17.55 8.69
N PHE A 69 -1.34 17.56 9.78
CA PHE A 69 -0.50 18.69 10.18
C PHE A 69 0.91 18.20 10.44
N SER A 70 1.91 18.94 9.92
CA SER A 70 3.30 18.68 10.21
C SER A 70 4.03 19.92 10.69
N LEU A 71 4.99 19.71 11.57
CA LEU A 71 5.84 20.76 12.13
C LEU A 71 7.31 20.34 12.11
N LYS A 72 8.21 21.29 11.85
CA LYS A 72 9.66 21.13 11.97
C LYS A 72 10.09 21.56 13.36
N LEU A 73 10.85 20.71 14.06
CA LEU A 73 11.49 21.08 15.33
C LEU A 73 12.60 22.09 15.10
N ARG A 74 12.71 23.08 16.00
CA ARG A 74 13.66 24.18 15.83
C ARG A 74 15.13 23.75 15.97
N SER A 75 15.41 22.88 16.93
CA SER A 75 16.77 22.50 17.32
C SER A 75 17.28 21.23 16.67
N PHE A 76 16.41 20.50 15.96
CA PHE A 76 16.74 19.21 15.36
C PHE A 76 16.19 19.12 13.94
N PRO A 77 16.87 18.42 13.02
CA PRO A 77 16.38 18.18 11.66
C PRO A 77 15.26 17.13 11.65
N ILE A 78 14.29 17.27 12.56
CA ILE A 78 13.17 16.34 12.76
C ILE A 78 11.86 17.08 12.45
N TYR A 79 11.02 16.41 11.69
CA TYR A 79 9.65 16.79 11.42
C TYR A 79 8.71 15.81 12.13
N LEU A 80 7.74 16.33 12.85
CA LEU A 80 6.67 15.55 13.44
C LEU A 80 5.38 15.81 12.67
N GLY A 81 4.59 14.76 12.47
CA GLY A 81 3.33 14.86 11.76
C GLY A 81 2.24 14.03 12.39
N THR A 82 1.02 14.51 12.30
CA THR A 82 -0.18 13.76 12.65
C THR A 82 -1.23 13.91 11.57
N SER A 83 -2.06 12.90 11.40
CA SER A 83 -3.17 12.87 10.45
C SER A 83 -4.41 12.32 11.12
N VAL A 84 -5.54 12.93 10.87
CA VAL A 84 -6.86 12.42 11.25
C VAL A 84 -7.58 12.02 9.97
N LYS A 85 -8.20 10.84 9.99
CA LYS A 85 -8.90 10.23 8.85
C LYS A 85 -10.33 9.89 9.24
N ILE A 86 -11.26 10.28 8.38
CA ILE A 86 -12.65 9.85 8.42
C ILE A 86 -12.85 8.89 7.26
N ILE A 87 -13.29 7.68 7.57
CA ILE A 87 -13.45 6.60 6.60
C ILE A 87 -14.92 6.25 6.54
N SER A 88 -15.43 6.16 5.31
CA SER A 88 -16.80 5.71 5.01
C SER A 88 -16.69 4.53 4.04
N SER A 89 -17.32 3.43 4.37
CA SER A 89 -17.38 2.27 3.51
C SER A 89 -18.82 1.83 3.33
N ARG A 90 -19.15 1.48 2.10
CA ARG A 90 -20.47 0.95 1.72
C ARG A 90 -20.26 -0.34 0.95
N LEU A 91 -20.95 -1.38 1.37
CA LEU A 91 -21.01 -2.65 0.69
C LEU A 91 -22.49 -3.08 0.61
N GLU A 92 -23.02 -3.14 -0.61
CA GLU A 92 -24.44 -3.41 -0.84
C GLU A 92 -25.34 -2.40 -0.09
N GLN A 93 -26.14 -2.86 0.88
CA GLN A 93 -26.99 -2.04 1.75
C GLN A 93 -26.33 -1.65 3.07
N TYR A 94 -25.16 -2.21 3.37
CA TYR A 94 -24.46 -1.98 4.64
C TYR A 94 -23.52 -0.79 4.54
N ASN A 95 -23.53 0.04 5.58
CA ASN A 95 -22.64 1.21 5.67
C ASN A 95 -21.83 1.15 6.96
N SER A 96 -20.55 1.41 6.87
CA SER A 96 -19.63 1.52 8.00
C SER A 96 -18.93 2.87 8.00
N TYR A 97 -18.72 3.42 9.20
CA TYR A 97 -17.97 4.66 9.40
C TYR A 97 -16.90 4.45 10.45
N ALA A 98 -15.72 5.00 10.22
CA ALA A 98 -14.59 4.87 11.13
C ALA A 98 -13.79 6.16 11.24
N LEU A 99 -13.10 6.31 12.37
CA LEU A 99 -12.14 7.36 12.64
C LEU A 99 -10.78 6.73 12.91
N ALA A 100 -9.73 7.25 12.29
CA ALA A 100 -8.37 6.79 12.51
C ALA A 100 -7.39 7.95 12.54
N THR A 101 -6.26 7.74 13.21
CA THR A 101 -5.17 8.71 13.33
C THR A 101 -3.85 8.05 12.94
N ASP A 102 -2.99 8.80 12.25
CA ASP A 102 -1.60 8.43 12.03
C ASP A 102 -0.69 9.42 12.76
N ILE A 103 0.45 8.94 13.24
CA ILE A 103 1.51 9.75 13.85
C ILE A 103 2.82 9.37 13.19
N GLY A 104 3.63 10.37 12.84
CA GLY A 104 4.91 10.12 12.17
C GLY A 104 6.00 11.08 12.65
N ALA A 105 7.23 10.57 12.60
CA ALA A 105 8.45 11.33 12.76
C ALA A 105 9.33 11.13 11.53
N PHE A 106 9.95 12.20 11.05
CA PHE A 106 10.82 12.19 9.90
C PHE A 106 12.10 12.98 10.22
N TYR A 107 13.22 12.31 10.14
CA TYR A 107 14.55 12.89 10.26
C TYR A 107 15.15 13.10 8.88
N TYR A 108 15.72 14.26 8.64
CA TYR A 108 16.38 14.58 7.38
C TYR A 108 17.74 15.21 7.61
N ASP A 109 18.79 14.53 7.16
CA ASP A 109 20.17 15.03 7.16
C ASP A 109 20.52 15.58 5.76
N ASP A 110 20.62 16.90 5.66
CA ASP A 110 20.95 17.60 4.41
C ASP A 110 22.37 17.29 3.91
N LEU A 111 23.31 16.98 4.84
CA LEU A 111 24.72 16.77 4.48
C LEU A 111 24.94 15.42 3.80
N ASN A 112 24.25 14.39 4.28
CA ASN A 112 24.38 13.04 3.79
C ASN A 112 23.21 12.61 2.88
N ASP A 113 22.23 13.49 2.65
CA ASP A 113 20.97 13.16 1.96
C ASP A 113 20.28 11.92 2.55
N LEU A 114 20.42 11.76 3.88
CA LEU A 114 19.86 10.63 4.63
C LEU A 114 18.48 11.00 5.19
N ASN A 115 17.51 10.14 4.94
CA ASN A 115 16.17 10.25 5.49
C ASN A 115 15.85 9.02 6.33
N ILE A 116 15.29 9.23 7.52
CA ILE A 116 14.75 8.18 8.37
C ILE A 116 13.33 8.56 8.75
N SER A 117 12.40 7.65 8.61
CA SER A 117 10.99 7.86 8.95
C SER A 117 10.45 6.75 9.81
N LEU A 118 9.70 7.11 10.84
CA LEU A 118 8.94 6.18 11.67
C LEU A 118 7.48 6.62 11.64
N VAL A 119 6.57 5.70 11.28
CA VAL A 119 5.15 6.01 11.17
C VAL A 119 4.33 4.93 11.88
N LEU A 120 3.45 5.37 12.76
CA LEU A 120 2.40 4.59 13.38
C LEU A 120 1.08 4.95 12.70
N ARG A 121 0.43 3.99 12.07
CA ARG A 121 -0.73 4.21 11.21
C ARG A 121 -1.96 3.51 11.73
N ASN A 122 -3.12 4.05 11.34
CA ASN A 122 -4.43 3.45 11.56
C ASN A 122 -4.77 3.18 13.03
N ILE A 123 -4.35 4.06 13.95
CA ILE A 123 -4.85 4.05 15.32
C ILE A 123 -6.29 4.54 15.28
N GLY A 124 -7.25 3.65 15.38
CA GLY A 124 -8.64 4.04 15.16
C GLY A 124 -9.66 3.01 15.59
N TYR A 125 -10.91 3.34 15.38
CA TYR A 125 -12.03 2.47 15.68
C TYR A 125 -13.21 2.74 14.74
N GLN A 126 -14.05 1.71 14.56
CA GLN A 126 -15.33 1.87 13.86
C GLN A 126 -16.34 2.56 14.76
N ILE A 127 -16.88 3.70 14.30
CA ILE A 127 -17.98 4.41 14.95
C ILE A 127 -19.27 3.63 14.71
N LYS A 128 -19.48 3.23 13.46
CA LYS A 128 -20.61 2.42 13.04
C LYS A 128 -20.10 1.22 12.24
N PRO A 129 -20.21 -0.02 12.75
CA PRO A 129 -19.88 -1.22 11.99
C PRO A 129 -20.94 -1.51 10.93
N TYR A 130 -20.65 -2.41 9.99
CA TYR A 130 -21.61 -2.89 8.98
C TYR A 130 -22.79 -3.62 9.60
N ASN A 131 -22.49 -4.41 10.64
CA ASN A 131 -23.44 -5.15 11.44
C ASN A 131 -23.10 -4.89 12.92
N GLU A 132 -23.64 -5.65 13.84
CA GLU A 132 -23.45 -5.46 15.28
C GLU A 132 -22.01 -5.68 15.77
N VAL A 133 -21.19 -6.42 15.00
CA VAL A 133 -19.80 -6.75 15.35
C VAL A 133 -18.84 -5.68 14.84
N ARG A 134 -18.02 -5.11 15.74
CA ARG A 134 -16.94 -4.19 15.39
C ARG A 134 -15.69 -4.94 14.99
N GLU A 135 -15.09 -4.53 13.89
CA GLU A 135 -13.80 -5.03 13.44
C GLU A 135 -12.65 -4.23 14.05
N SER A 136 -11.55 -4.92 14.35
CA SER A 136 -10.33 -4.25 14.82
C SER A 136 -9.64 -3.51 13.69
N PHE A 137 -9.15 -2.30 13.97
CA PHE A 137 -8.39 -1.55 12.98
C PHE A 137 -6.99 -2.15 12.78
N PRO A 138 -6.50 -2.22 11.54
CA PRO A 138 -5.17 -2.73 11.22
C PRO A 138 -4.10 -1.68 11.55
N VAL A 139 -3.72 -1.58 12.82
CA VAL A 139 -2.61 -0.72 13.26
C VAL A 139 -1.31 -1.21 12.64
N GLU A 140 -0.49 -0.29 12.12
CA GLU A 140 0.78 -0.59 11.46
C GLU A 140 1.89 0.31 11.99
N ILE A 141 3.06 -0.27 12.25
CA ILE A 141 4.30 0.44 12.55
C ILE A 141 5.27 0.18 11.41
N ASN A 142 5.69 1.27 10.74
CA ASN A 142 6.59 1.20 9.61
C ASN A 142 7.82 2.10 9.84
N LEU A 143 9.01 1.57 9.55
CA LEU A 143 10.27 2.29 9.58
C LEU A 143 10.83 2.35 8.16
N GLY A 144 11.16 3.56 7.71
CA GLY A 144 11.77 3.80 6.39
C GLY A 144 13.14 4.45 6.54
N ILE A 145 14.10 4.01 5.71
CA ILE A 145 15.43 4.61 5.59
C ILE A 145 15.68 4.79 4.11
N SER A 146 16.14 5.97 3.72
CA SER A 146 16.59 6.21 2.35
C SER A 146 17.77 7.15 2.32
N GLN A 147 18.67 6.94 1.36
CA GLN A 147 19.84 7.80 1.19
C GLN A 147 20.20 7.89 -0.27
N ARG A 148 20.51 9.11 -0.70
CA ARG A 148 21.09 9.34 -2.02
C ARG A 148 22.61 9.23 -1.95
N LEU A 149 23.17 8.47 -2.89
CA LEU A 149 24.61 8.36 -3.04
C LEU A 149 25.19 9.66 -3.64
N GLN A 150 26.26 10.16 -3.02
CA GLN A 150 26.88 11.43 -3.45
C GLN A 150 27.53 11.32 -4.83
N ASN A 151 28.15 10.18 -5.13
CA ASN A 151 28.94 9.96 -6.34
C ASN A 151 28.20 9.17 -7.43
N ALA A 152 26.93 8.86 -7.24
CA ALA A 152 26.11 8.15 -8.21
C ALA A 152 24.68 8.72 -8.22
N PRO A 153 24.02 8.75 -9.38
CA PRO A 153 22.64 9.23 -9.50
C PRO A 153 21.64 8.18 -8.99
N ILE A 154 21.88 7.67 -7.80
CA ILE A 154 21.13 6.57 -7.19
C ILE A 154 20.64 7.00 -5.81
N ASN A 155 19.36 6.74 -5.54
CA ASN A 155 18.77 6.81 -4.21
C ASN A 155 18.28 5.41 -3.83
N TRP A 156 18.76 4.86 -2.72
CA TRP A 156 18.31 3.57 -2.21
C TRP A 156 17.30 3.77 -1.09
N HIS A 157 16.40 2.81 -0.96
CA HIS A 157 15.31 2.81 0.01
C HIS A 157 15.24 1.45 0.69
N LEU A 158 15.07 1.47 2.00
CA LEU A 158 14.83 0.30 2.82
C LEU A 158 13.62 0.60 3.70
N THR A 159 12.61 -0.24 3.65
CA THR A 159 11.41 -0.11 4.48
C THR A 159 11.18 -1.39 5.24
N PHE A 160 10.93 -1.24 6.54
CA PHE A 160 10.43 -2.30 7.40
C PHE A 160 8.96 -2.02 7.69
N GLU A 161 8.09 -2.96 7.29
CA GLU A 161 6.64 -2.82 7.45
C GLU A 161 6.10 -3.77 8.53
N ASN A 162 4.97 -3.37 9.15
CA ASN A 162 4.23 -4.17 10.13
C ASN A 162 5.06 -4.62 11.35
N LEU A 163 5.92 -3.75 11.89
CA LEU A 163 6.82 -4.07 13.01
C LEU A 163 6.07 -4.40 14.32
N GLN A 164 4.78 -4.09 14.42
CA GLN A 164 3.94 -4.38 15.58
C GLN A 164 3.48 -5.84 15.65
N LYS A 165 3.61 -6.60 14.57
CA LYS A 165 3.12 -7.98 14.48
C LYS A 165 4.25 -8.92 14.06
N TRP A 166 4.44 -9.98 14.80
CA TRP A 166 5.36 -11.04 14.49
C TRP A 166 4.74 -12.39 14.87
N PRO A 167 4.57 -13.32 13.94
CA PRO A 167 4.87 -13.34 12.48
C PRO A 167 3.79 -12.66 11.64
N ILE A 168 4.14 -12.19 10.42
CA ILE A 168 3.20 -11.59 9.46
C ILE A 168 2.89 -12.48 8.25
N GLY A 169 3.72 -13.49 8.00
CA GLY A 169 3.58 -14.36 6.84
C GLY A 169 2.42 -15.35 7.01
N PHE A 170 1.69 -15.58 5.91
CA PHE A 170 0.83 -16.75 5.80
C PHE A 170 1.65 -17.91 5.22
N SER A 171 1.39 -19.13 5.70
CA SER A 171 1.93 -20.33 5.07
C SER A 171 1.41 -20.40 3.62
N ASN A 172 2.34 -20.53 2.66
CA ASN A 172 1.92 -20.65 1.27
C ASN A 172 1.22 -22.00 1.07
N PRO A 173 -0.08 -22.02 0.68
CA PRO A 173 -0.82 -23.27 0.51
C PRO A 173 -0.16 -24.27 -0.45
N SER A 174 0.65 -23.78 -1.40
CA SER A 174 1.37 -24.63 -2.34
C SER A 174 2.57 -25.36 -1.73
N ARG A 175 2.96 -25.02 -0.50
CA ARG A 175 4.03 -25.69 0.28
C ARG A 175 3.50 -26.62 1.37
N ILE A 176 2.19 -26.77 1.47
CA ILE A 176 1.57 -27.75 2.37
C ILE A 176 1.78 -29.13 1.74
N THR A 177 2.51 -29.99 2.41
CA THR A 177 2.68 -31.39 2.00
C THR A 177 1.82 -32.27 2.90
N THR A 178 1.01 -33.11 2.27
CA THR A 178 0.27 -34.16 2.96
C THR A 178 1.03 -35.46 2.80
N ASP A 179 1.45 -36.07 3.93
CA ASP A 179 2.11 -37.36 3.93
C ASP A 179 1.10 -38.49 3.57
N LEU A 180 1.60 -39.65 3.18
CA LEU A 180 0.77 -40.82 2.83
C LEU A 180 -0.17 -41.27 3.97
N ASP A 181 0.19 -40.92 5.20
CA ASP A 181 -0.60 -41.19 6.41
C ASP A 181 -1.65 -40.08 6.71
N GLY A 182 -1.81 -39.09 5.80
CA GLY A 182 -2.76 -37.99 5.94
C GLY A 182 -2.31 -36.85 6.89
N ASN A 183 -1.05 -36.88 7.36
CA ASN A 183 -0.53 -35.80 8.18
C ASN A 183 -0.21 -34.58 7.32
N ILE A 184 -0.76 -33.45 7.71
CA ILE A 184 -0.49 -32.15 7.06
C ILE A 184 0.77 -31.56 7.70
N THR A 185 1.83 -31.41 6.92
CA THR A 185 3.05 -30.73 7.33
C THR A 185 3.07 -29.34 6.73
N GLU A 186 2.93 -28.32 7.59
CA GLU A 186 3.15 -26.92 7.22
C GLU A 186 4.64 -26.61 7.31
N GLU A 187 5.14 -25.88 6.34
CA GLU A 187 6.53 -25.38 6.35
C GLU A 187 6.69 -24.39 7.51
N LYS A 188 7.50 -24.74 8.52
CA LYS A 188 7.87 -23.80 9.57
C LYS A 188 8.80 -22.74 8.98
N THR A 189 8.31 -21.52 8.89
CA THR A 189 9.14 -20.39 8.44
C THR A 189 10.24 -20.12 9.47
N GLY A 190 11.50 -20.12 9.00
CA GLY A 190 12.64 -19.77 9.86
C GLY A 190 12.61 -18.27 10.23
N VAL A 191 13.24 -17.92 11.35
CA VAL A 191 13.32 -16.53 11.85
C VAL A 191 13.84 -15.54 10.81
N LEU A 192 14.83 -15.93 10.02
CA LEU A 192 15.37 -15.10 8.94
C LEU A 192 14.35 -14.85 7.80
N SER A 193 13.61 -15.89 7.42
CA SER A 193 12.55 -15.76 6.41
C SER A 193 11.46 -14.81 6.88
N GLU A 194 11.08 -14.92 8.15
CA GLU A 194 10.07 -14.03 8.74
C GLU A 194 10.56 -12.58 8.81
N LEU A 195 11.81 -12.35 9.20
CA LEU A 195 12.41 -11.01 9.19
C LEU A 195 12.41 -10.40 7.79
N LEU A 196 12.77 -11.17 6.77
CA LEU A 196 12.76 -10.70 5.37
C LEU A 196 11.37 -10.32 4.91
N ARG A 197 10.30 -10.96 5.40
CA ARG A 197 8.92 -10.60 5.04
C ARG A 197 8.52 -9.19 5.46
N HIS A 198 9.17 -8.63 6.48
CA HIS A 198 9.00 -7.23 6.87
C HIS A 198 9.71 -6.25 5.94
N VAL A 199 10.59 -6.72 5.05
CA VAL A 199 11.52 -5.88 4.30
C VAL A 199 11.01 -5.59 2.89
N ILE A 200 11.08 -4.30 2.53
CA ILE A 200 10.95 -3.83 1.14
C ILE A 200 12.22 -3.06 0.81
N ILE A 201 12.84 -3.40 -0.30
CA ILE A 201 13.99 -2.67 -0.84
C ILE A 201 13.59 -1.93 -2.11
N GLY A 202 14.19 -0.77 -2.33
CA GLY A 202 13.95 0.03 -3.52
C GLY A 202 15.19 0.79 -3.98
N VAL A 203 15.22 1.09 -5.26
CA VAL A 203 16.26 1.92 -5.88
C VAL A 203 15.58 2.89 -6.84
N GLU A 204 15.96 4.16 -6.74
CA GLU A 204 15.59 5.20 -7.69
C GLU A 204 16.85 5.65 -8.44
N LEU A 205 16.81 5.54 -9.76
CA LEU A 205 17.86 6.01 -10.67
C LEU A 205 17.51 7.40 -11.16
N PHE A 206 18.51 8.28 -11.24
CA PHE A 206 18.38 9.66 -11.72
C PHE A 206 17.35 10.51 -10.95
N PRO A 207 17.34 10.53 -9.59
CA PRO A 207 16.28 11.16 -8.79
C PRO A 207 16.12 12.67 -9.00
N LYS A 208 17.18 13.36 -9.44
CA LYS A 208 17.18 14.82 -9.72
C LYS A 208 16.96 15.16 -11.19
N SER A 209 16.96 14.19 -12.10
CA SER A 209 16.85 14.41 -13.53
C SER A 209 15.42 14.67 -13.99
N PHE A 210 15.27 15.11 -15.23
CA PHE A 210 13.99 15.22 -15.91
C PHE A 210 13.23 13.88 -15.92
N PHE A 211 13.97 12.78 -16.09
CA PHE A 211 13.45 11.41 -16.07
C PHE A 211 14.09 10.63 -14.94
N ASN A 212 13.29 9.93 -14.16
CA ASN A 212 13.75 8.99 -13.14
C ASN A 212 13.11 7.60 -13.33
N MET A 213 13.81 6.56 -12.90
CA MET A 213 13.32 5.18 -12.89
C MET A 213 13.34 4.65 -11.46
N GLN A 214 12.36 3.81 -11.13
CA GLN A 214 12.21 3.24 -9.80
C GLN A 214 12.03 1.73 -9.92
N LEU A 215 12.75 0.98 -9.08
CA LEU A 215 12.64 -0.45 -8.94
C LEU A 215 12.44 -0.76 -7.46
N GLY A 216 11.54 -1.67 -7.15
CA GLY A 216 11.26 -2.09 -5.79
C GLY A 216 10.99 -3.57 -5.70
N TYR A 217 11.33 -4.17 -4.56
CA TYR A 217 11.06 -5.55 -4.26
C TYR A 217 10.54 -5.73 -2.83
N SER A 218 9.38 -6.36 -2.68
CA SER A 218 8.79 -6.76 -1.42
C SER A 218 9.02 -8.26 -1.22
N PHE A 219 9.79 -8.61 -0.20
CA PHE A 219 10.10 -10.01 0.10
C PHE A 219 8.84 -10.79 0.48
N ARG A 220 7.93 -10.19 1.25
CA ARG A 220 6.67 -10.81 1.64
C ARG A 220 5.84 -11.19 0.40
N ARG A 221 5.59 -10.25 -0.50
CA ARG A 221 4.83 -10.53 -1.74
C ARG A 221 5.53 -11.54 -2.63
N GLY A 222 6.86 -11.51 -2.69
CA GLY A 222 7.67 -12.46 -3.42
C GLY A 222 7.49 -13.89 -2.92
N ASP A 223 7.34 -14.06 -1.61
CA ASP A 223 7.16 -15.37 -0.98
C ASP A 223 5.68 -15.84 -1.00
N GLU A 224 4.74 -14.99 -0.58
CA GLU A 224 3.31 -15.33 -0.50
C GLU A 224 2.66 -15.60 -1.87
N LEU A 225 3.09 -14.89 -2.92
CA LEU A 225 2.53 -15.00 -4.26
C LEU A 225 3.31 -15.98 -5.16
N ARG A 226 4.27 -16.68 -4.61
CA ARG A 226 5.06 -17.66 -5.36
C ARG A 226 4.24 -18.91 -5.62
N ILE A 227 4.00 -19.21 -6.89
CA ILE A 227 3.43 -20.48 -7.33
C ILE A 227 4.60 -21.44 -7.59
N LEU A 228 4.56 -22.62 -6.97
CA LEU A 228 5.53 -23.68 -7.28
C LEU A 228 5.42 -24.01 -8.77
N GLU A 229 6.55 -24.26 -9.41
CA GLU A 229 6.68 -24.60 -10.84
C GLU A 229 6.47 -23.43 -11.84
N GLN A 230 6.10 -22.23 -11.41
CA GLN A 230 6.02 -21.08 -12.30
C GLN A 230 6.99 -19.98 -11.88
N ARG A 231 7.83 -19.50 -12.81
CA ARG A 231 8.61 -18.28 -12.62
C ARG A 231 7.67 -17.09 -12.68
N ASN A 232 7.33 -16.54 -11.52
CA ASN A 232 6.59 -15.29 -11.46
C ASN A 232 7.49 -14.21 -10.83
N PHE A 233 7.34 -12.98 -11.31
CA PHE A 233 8.02 -11.82 -10.76
C PHE A 233 7.21 -11.18 -9.62
N SER A 234 6.62 -12.02 -8.76
CA SER A 234 5.86 -11.56 -7.60
C SER A 234 6.79 -10.79 -6.66
N GLY A 235 6.28 -9.70 -6.10
CA GLY A 235 7.07 -8.83 -5.22
C GLY A 235 7.86 -7.75 -5.95
N LEU A 236 8.10 -7.88 -7.28
CA LEU A 236 8.77 -6.85 -8.07
C LEU A 236 7.78 -5.73 -8.43
N SER A 237 8.23 -4.50 -8.31
CA SER A 237 7.55 -3.30 -8.80
C SER A 237 8.53 -2.42 -9.56
N PHE A 238 8.03 -1.74 -10.57
CA PHE A 238 8.81 -0.75 -11.31
C PHE A 238 7.98 0.50 -11.57
N GLY A 239 8.66 1.61 -11.75
CA GLY A 239 8.02 2.86 -12.06
C GLY A 239 8.97 3.80 -12.79
N PHE A 240 8.40 4.84 -13.34
CA PHE A 240 9.16 5.97 -13.88
C PHE A 240 8.45 7.28 -13.60
N GLY A 241 9.23 8.34 -13.51
CA GLY A 241 8.75 9.70 -13.34
C GLY A 241 9.33 10.62 -14.38
N ILE A 242 8.50 11.55 -14.86
CA ILE A 242 8.89 12.62 -15.77
C ILE A 242 8.58 13.93 -15.08
N ARG A 243 9.60 14.79 -14.95
CA ARG A 243 9.46 16.11 -14.34
C ARG A 243 9.64 17.19 -15.40
N PHE A 244 8.60 17.96 -15.59
CA PHE A 244 8.62 19.09 -16.52
C PHE A 244 8.21 20.36 -15.76
N ASN A 245 9.16 21.26 -15.51
CA ASN A 245 8.95 22.50 -14.75
C ASN A 245 8.24 22.23 -13.40
N LYS A 246 7.02 22.70 -13.23
CA LYS A 246 6.21 22.58 -12.02
C LYS A 246 5.39 21.28 -11.97
N ILE A 247 5.40 20.47 -13.01
CA ILE A 247 4.58 19.25 -13.14
C ILE A 247 5.48 18.02 -13.05
N LYS A 248 5.05 17.03 -12.29
CA LYS A 248 5.66 15.69 -12.25
C LYS A 248 4.61 14.65 -12.54
N LEU A 249 4.81 13.87 -13.59
CA LEU A 249 4.03 12.69 -13.95
C LEU A 249 4.78 11.45 -13.43
N ASN A 250 4.08 10.57 -12.74
CA ASN A 250 4.63 9.31 -12.26
C ASN A 250 3.75 8.16 -12.78
N TYR A 251 4.39 7.09 -13.17
CA TYR A 251 3.74 5.81 -13.45
C TYR A 251 4.41 4.73 -12.61
N SER A 252 3.64 3.83 -12.05
CA SER A 252 4.18 2.63 -11.41
C SER A 252 3.30 1.42 -11.71
N HIS A 253 3.97 0.28 -11.79
CA HIS A 253 3.38 -1.03 -12.01
C HIS A 253 3.87 -1.98 -10.93
N SER A 254 2.94 -2.72 -10.34
CA SER A 254 3.28 -3.78 -9.39
C SER A 254 2.34 -4.97 -9.56
N ARG A 255 2.85 -6.15 -9.31
CA ARG A 255 2.05 -7.35 -9.24
C ARG A 255 1.49 -7.52 -7.84
N PHE A 256 0.16 -7.48 -7.73
CA PHE A 256 -0.53 -7.55 -6.45
C PHE A 256 -0.94 -8.98 -6.09
N SER A 257 -1.30 -9.78 -7.08
CA SER A 257 -1.60 -11.20 -6.92
C SER A 257 -1.11 -11.98 -8.14
N SER A 258 -1.27 -13.29 -8.13
CA SER A 258 -0.95 -14.13 -9.31
C SER A 258 -1.80 -13.75 -10.52
N ALA A 259 -3.01 -13.23 -10.32
CA ALA A 259 -3.97 -12.89 -11.36
C ALA A 259 -4.12 -11.38 -11.62
N GLN A 260 -3.66 -10.51 -10.73
CA GLN A 260 -3.92 -9.07 -10.81
C GLN A 260 -2.66 -8.22 -10.72
N ASN A 261 -2.59 -7.23 -11.58
CA ASN A 261 -1.57 -6.19 -11.58
C ASN A 261 -2.21 -4.85 -11.16
N ILE A 262 -1.45 -4.03 -10.47
CA ILE A 262 -1.84 -2.65 -10.13
C ILE A 262 -1.02 -1.71 -11.00
N ASN A 263 -1.70 -0.81 -11.68
CA ASN A 263 -1.11 0.31 -12.40
C ASN A 263 -1.53 1.59 -11.68
N TYR A 264 -0.58 2.44 -11.38
CA TYR A 264 -0.81 3.74 -10.76
C TYR A 264 -0.26 4.85 -11.66
N ILE A 265 -1.10 5.85 -11.91
CA ILE A 265 -0.70 7.08 -12.61
C ILE A 265 -0.91 8.24 -11.64
N GLY A 266 0.12 9.03 -11.42
CA GLY A 266 0.09 10.19 -10.53
C GLY A 266 0.53 11.45 -11.25
N LEU A 267 -0.22 12.54 -11.03
CA LEU A 267 0.13 13.88 -11.47
C LEU A 267 0.35 14.75 -10.22
N GLN A 268 1.51 15.36 -10.13
CA GLN A 268 1.84 16.31 -9.07
C GLN A 268 2.15 17.67 -9.69
N MET A 269 1.59 18.72 -9.12
CA MET A 269 1.82 20.09 -9.56
C MET A 269 2.27 20.97 -8.40
N ASN A 270 3.35 21.71 -8.60
CA ASN A 270 3.81 22.74 -7.68
C ASN A 270 3.12 24.06 -8.03
N LEU A 271 2.30 24.57 -7.11
CA LEU A 271 1.51 25.80 -7.34
C LEU A 271 2.27 27.07 -6.98
N ASN A 272 3.45 26.95 -6.33
CA ASN A 272 4.29 28.09 -5.91
C ASN A 272 5.50 28.28 -6.82
#